data_187bc2b39a6a99a9a905be114e107eb0
#
_entry.id   187bc2b39a6a99a9a905be114e107eb0
#
_cell.length_a   1.000
_cell.length_b   1.000
_cell.length_c   1.000
_cell.angle_alpha   90.00
_cell.angle_beta   90.00
_cell.angle_gamma   90.00
#
_symmetry.space_group_name_H-M   'P 1'
#
loop_
_entity.id
_entity.type
_entity.pdbx_description
1 polymer ?
#
loop_
_entity_poly.entity_id
_entity_poly.type
_entity_poly.pdbx_seq_one_letter_code
_entity_poly.pdbx_strand_id
1 'polypeptide(L)'
;MTKFKIAAVVFILLSVSNLFAQNRQNSTVPADNAKDNSVAADTDNQKASSVDYLMGGVFGAVTIDGKNYQQIGLRPEIKLWKLGIGLDLNILLDENGKIREEDWNEKMDYLDKVYFISWGKKGEPFYFKFGGLDSTTLGYGAIMRGYTNLLEYPTYKRQGLELSVDTTYTGMEIAVNNFKELAGRNSAVMGGGRVYVKPFSRLQIGGSFAGDLNEYKGLRDTDDDGYPDEVDMYPDNDDYVTQRDYYRKKLLDSGMSSAAVDAMLEDLSDAGLISTLEKGDLRNYSDERSRTGFWGVDAGLKLVDSDFFDLDIYSQFSKSLNTDGWGFTAPGIRITAGSIFEIYADYRQQSDEFIFGYYNDTYDLERAKYVDDGSGNLYVVTKKDKLKAAIASRGYMAGMKLNFFNFITGKAEYQDMNWGKEEEINDKSLKGELALNQNVLPLVSKAKAYYVQNNVEKIQWKTESTVMGGVFGLGVAEGVSIDFNYFITFEDKNGDGKIAGDDERITNVSVSTNSIF
;
A
#
# COMPACT_ATOMS: atom_id res chain seq x y z
N MET A 1 4.02 19.60 28.90
CA MET A 1 2.71 19.84 28.25
C MET A 1 2.19 18.60 27.49
N THR A 2 3.04 17.78 26.89
CA THR A 2 2.70 16.60 26.09
C THR A 2 2.02 15.48 26.91
N LYS A 3 2.51 15.18 28.11
CA LYS A 3 1.94 14.13 28.99
C LYS A 3 0.47 14.40 29.40
N PHE A 4 0.08 15.67 29.49
CA PHE A 4 -1.30 16.04 29.85
C PHE A 4 -2.27 15.87 28.68
N LYS A 5 -1.79 16.03 27.44
CA LYS A 5 -2.62 15.87 26.21
C LYS A 5 -2.90 14.40 25.91
N ILE A 6 -1.90 13.51 26.12
CA ILE A 6 -2.06 12.06 25.89
C ILE A 6 -3.01 11.47 26.95
N ALA A 7 -2.85 11.86 28.21
CA ALA A 7 -3.77 11.44 29.28
C ALA A 7 -5.22 11.91 29.02
N ALA A 8 -5.40 13.09 28.44
CA ALA A 8 -6.71 13.61 28.08
C ALA A 8 -7.36 12.81 26.93
N VAL A 9 -6.60 12.41 25.93
CA VAL A 9 -7.10 11.57 24.81
C VAL A 9 -7.47 10.18 25.29
N VAL A 10 -6.64 9.54 26.13
CA VAL A 10 -6.95 8.23 26.73
C VAL A 10 -8.16 8.33 27.67
N PHE A 11 -8.28 9.41 28.43
CA PHE A 11 -9.42 9.63 29.33
C PHE A 11 -10.73 9.91 28.57
N ILE A 12 -10.67 10.64 27.46
CA ILE A 12 -11.83 10.87 26.60
C ILE A 12 -12.28 9.55 25.94
N LEU A 13 -11.34 8.71 25.47
CA LEU A 13 -11.66 7.41 24.88
C LEU A 13 -12.26 6.44 25.91
N LEU A 14 -11.72 6.41 27.14
CA LEU A 14 -12.26 5.60 28.23
C LEU A 14 -13.62 6.12 28.74
N SER A 15 -13.85 7.43 28.73
CA SER A 15 -15.14 8.00 29.11
C SER A 15 -16.22 7.78 28.04
N VAL A 16 -15.84 7.81 26.76
CA VAL A 16 -16.74 7.48 25.66
C VAL A 16 -17.14 6.01 25.70
N SER A 17 -16.19 5.08 25.95
CA SER A 17 -16.49 3.66 26.10
C SER A 17 -17.44 3.37 27.30
N ASN A 18 -17.30 4.07 28.41
CA ASN A 18 -18.21 3.94 29.56
C ASN A 18 -19.60 4.53 29.30
N LEU A 19 -19.71 5.61 28.52
CA LEU A 19 -21.01 6.18 28.14
C LEU A 19 -21.83 5.22 27.26
N PHE A 20 -21.17 4.51 26.34
CA PHE A 20 -21.81 3.52 25.47
C PHE A 20 -22.13 2.20 26.22
N ALA A 21 -21.32 1.79 27.18
CA ALA A 21 -21.61 0.63 28.02
C ALA A 21 -22.83 0.85 28.94
N GLN A 22 -23.02 2.07 29.47
CA GLN A 22 -24.18 2.41 30.29
C GLN A 22 -25.50 2.48 29.49
N ASN A 23 -25.47 2.86 28.24
CA ASN A 23 -26.65 2.88 27.36
C ASN A 23 -27.17 1.47 27.00
N ARG A 24 -26.33 0.43 27.05
CA ARG A 24 -26.74 -0.97 26.81
C ARG A 24 -27.47 -1.62 27.99
N GLN A 25 -27.25 -1.18 29.21
CA GLN A 25 -27.93 -1.75 30.38
C GLN A 25 -29.44 -1.42 30.46
N ASN A 26 -29.93 -0.50 29.65
CA ASN A 26 -31.33 -0.08 29.64
C ASN A 26 -32.17 -0.65 28.47
N SER A 27 -31.64 -1.54 27.65
CA SER A 27 -32.39 -2.23 26.60
C SER A 27 -32.39 -3.72 26.83
N THR A 28 -33.34 -4.22 27.62
CA THR A 28 -33.68 -5.64 27.71
C THR A 28 -34.39 -6.06 26.42
N VAL A 29 -33.69 -6.71 25.52
CA VAL A 29 -34.25 -7.49 24.41
C VAL A 29 -33.69 -8.91 24.52
N PRO A 30 -34.52 -9.97 24.36
CA PRO A 30 -34.11 -11.36 24.60
C PRO A 30 -33.03 -11.79 23.62
N ALA A 31 -32.09 -12.58 24.14
CA ALA A 31 -31.04 -13.22 23.36
C ALA A 31 -31.67 -14.24 22.41
N ASP A 32 -31.71 -13.88 21.12
CA ASP A 32 -31.70 -14.85 20.03
C ASP A 32 -31.14 -14.20 18.78
N ASN A 33 -30.20 -14.90 18.13
CA ASN A 33 -29.51 -14.53 16.88
C ASN A 33 -28.34 -13.55 16.96
N ALA A 34 -27.23 -14.01 17.54
CA ALA A 34 -25.91 -13.53 17.12
C ALA A 34 -25.59 -14.05 15.70
N LYS A 35 -25.88 -13.26 14.71
CA LYS A 35 -25.44 -13.49 13.33
C LYS A 35 -24.69 -12.25 12.83
N ASP A 36 -23.47 -12.54 12.45
CA ASP A 36 -22.67 -11.86 11.42
C ASP A 36 -22.28 -10.40 11.64
N ASN A 37 -21.02 -10.19 12.00
CA ASN A 37 -20.32 -8.95 11.69
C ASN A 37 -19.00 -9.26 10.99
N SER A 38 -19.09 -9.67 9.73
CA SER A 38 -17.98 -9.59 8.79
C SER A 38 -17.91 -8.18 8.23
N VAL A 39 -16.72 -7.58 8.23
CA VAL A 39 -16.42 -6.38 7.45
C VAL A 39 -16.73 -6.67 6.00
N ALA A 40 -17.70 -5.92 5.44
CA ALA A 40 -18.19 -5.95 4.06
C ALA A 40 -18.84 -7.26 3.59
N ALA A 41 -20.08 -7.49 3.98
CA ALA A 41 -21.02 -8.23 3.15
C ALA A 41 -22.44 -7.71 3.36
N ASP A 42 -23.10 -7.46 2.24
CA ASP A 42 -24.48 -7.07 2.10
C ASP A 42 -25.44 -7.87 2.94
N THR A 43 -26.31 -7.18 3.64
CA THR A 43 -27.71 -7.59 3.78
C THR A 43 -28.59 -6.35 3.74
N ASP A 44 -29.30 -6.18 2.64
CA ASP A 44 -30.46 -5.31 2.55
C ASP A 44 -31.55 -5.78 3.54
N ASN A 45 -32.16 -4.80 4.20
CA ASN A 45 -33.26 -4.86 5.13
C ASN A 45 -32.92 -5.02 6.63
N GLN A 46 -32.33 -3.96 7.21
CA GLN A 46 -32.69 -3.59 8.59
C GLN A 46 -32.71 -2.07 8.75
N LYS A 47 -33.73 -1.60 9.46
CA LYS A 47 -34.02 -0.21 9.80
C LYS A 47 -32.80 0.61 10.18
N ALA A 48 -32.69 1.79 9.56
CA ALA A 48 -31.74 2.82 9.92
C ALA A 48 -31.79 3.16 11.41
N SER A 49 -30.78 2.78 12.16
CA SER A 49 -30.17 3.40 13.35
C SER A 49 -29.36 2.38 14.17
N SER A 50 -28.33 1.76 13.62
CA SER A 50 -27.29 1.11 14.45
C SER A 50 -25.94 1.79 14.16
N VAL A 51 -25.34 2.33 15.19
CA VAL A 51 -23.93 2.71 15.20
C VAL A 51 -23.19 1.41 15.46
N ASP A 52 -22.48 0.91 14.44
CA ASP A 52 -21.58 -0.23 14.63
C ASP A 52 -20.24 0.30 15.11
N TYR A 53 -19.77 -0.23 16.20
CA TYR A 53 -18.50 0.14 16.81
C TYR A 53 -17.60 -1.09 16.92
N LEU A 54 -16.39 -0.99 16.35
CA LEU A 54 -15.35 -1.99 16.46
C LEU A 54 -14.15 -1.37 17.16
N MET A 55 -13.58 -2.04 18.16
CA MET A 55 -12.33 -1.63 18.79
C MET A 55 -11.28 -2.71 18.61
N GLY A 56 -10.22 -2.40 17.83
CA GLY A 56 -9.04 -3.23 17.74
C GLY A 56 -7.98 -2.74 18.73
N GLY A 57 -7.25 -3.66 19.35
CA GLY A 57 -6.03 -3.39 20.10
C GLY A 57 -4.84 -3.99 19.39
N VAL A 58 -3.69 -3.32 19.41
CA VAL A 58 -2.42 -3.86 18.92
C VAL A 58 -1.47 -3.98 20.09
N PHE A 59 -0.91 -5.17 20.27
CA PHE A 59 0.17 -5.42 21.22
C PHE A 59 1.27 -6.14 20.49
N GLY A 60 2.47 -5.57 20.40
CA GLY A 60 3.53 -6.17 19.60
C GLY A 60 4.88 -5.56 19.89
N ALA A 61 5.86 -5.99 19.12
CA ALA A 61 7.17 -5.37 19.03
C ALA A 61 7.43 -5.03 17.56
N VAL A 62 8.05 -3.90 17.32
CA VAL A 62 8.46 -3.45 16.00
C VAL A 62 9.90 -2.98 16.07
N THR A 63 10.69 -3.31 15.07
CA THR A 63 12.05 -2.79 14.92
C THR A 63 12.01 -1.67 13.88
N ILE A 64 12.43 -0.49 14.27
CA ILE A 64 12.55 0.69 13.40
C ILE A 64 14.00 1.15 13.49
N ASP A 65 14.69 1.25 12.38
CA ASP A 65 16.08 1.70 12.26
C ASP A 65 17.02 0.98 13.24
N GLY A 66 16.84 -0.36 13.32
CA GLY A 66 17.63 -1.24 14.18
C GLY A 66 17.30 -1.15 15.68
N LYS A 67 16.36 -0.30 16.09
CA LYS A 67 15.90 -0.17 17.49
C LYS A 67 14.59 -0.93 17.69
N ASN A 68 14.49 -1.66 18.79
CA ASN A 68 13.29 -2.40 19.16
C ASN A 68 12.36 -1.53 20.01
N TYR A 69 11.09 -1.48 19.60
CA TYR A 69 10.04 -0.79 20.33
C TYR A 69 8.93 -1.77 20.72
N GLN A 70 8.35 -1.59 21.90
CA GLN A 70 7.10 -2.21 22.27
C GLN A 70 5.94 -1.37 21.73
N GLN A 71 5.06 -2.00 20.94
CA GLN A 71 3.91 -1.34 20.33
C GLN A 71 2.65 -1.58 21.16
N ILE A 72 2.00 -0.50 21.55
CA ILE A 72 0.66 -0.51 22.14
C ILE A 72 -0.23 0.36 21.28
N GLY A 73 -1.24 -0.21 20.65
CA GLY A 73 -2.12 0.51 19.76
C GLY A 73 -3.60 0.27 20.06
N LEU A 74 -4.41 1.27 19.71
CA LEU A 74 -5.87 1.19 19.70
C LEU A 74 -6.35 1.53 18.29
N ARG A 75 -7.23 0.70 17.74
CA ARG A 75 -7.84 0.87 16.42
C ARG A 75 -9.36 0.89 16.51
N PRO A 76 -9.94 1.99 17.01
CA PRO A 76 -11.39 2.14 17.00
C PRO A 76 -11.89 2.38 15.58
N GLU A 77 -12.93 1.64 15.20
CA GLU A 77 -13.69 1.87 13.97
C GLU A 77 -15.14 2.16 14.31
N ILE A 78 -15.69 3.20 13.71
CA ILE A 78 -17.07 3.62 13.88
C ILE A 78 -17.73 3.65 12.51
N LYS A 79 -18.85 2.97 12.38
CA LYS A 79 -19.68 3.01 11.19
C LYS A 79 -21.03 3.60 11.55
N LEU A 80 -21.38 4.71 10.93
CA LEU A 80 -22.64 5.40 11.08
C LEU A 80 -23.30 5.55 9.73
N TRP A 81 -24.28 4.73 9.42
CA TRP A 81 -24.96 4.68 8.13
C TRP A 81 -23.93 4.44 6.99
N LYS A 82 -23.68 5.46 6.12
CA LYS A 82 -22.69 5.40 5.03
C LYS A 82 -21.30 5.91 5.43
N LEU A 83 -21.18 6.57 6.58
CA LEU A 83 -19.91 7.09 7.09
C LEU A 83 -19.16 6.02 7.86
N GLY A 84 -17.92 5.75 7.48
CA GLY A 84 -16.98 4.91 8.22
C GLY A 84 -15.79 5.75 8.67
N ILE A 85 -15.34 5.62 9.90
CA ILE A 85 -14.15 6.26 10.45
C ILE A 85 -13.35 5.19 11.19
N GLY A 86 -12.11 4.98 10.79
CA GLY A 86 -11.14 4.15 11.50
C GLY A 86 -9.96 4.99 11.96
N LEU A 87 -9.52 4.80 13.19
CA LEU A 87 -8.31 5.42 13.72
C LEU A 87 -7.24 4.36 13.96
N ASP A 88 -5.98 4.76 13.96
CA ASP A 88 -4.81 3.94 14.28
C ASP A 88 -3.92 4.68 15.28
N LEU A 89 -4.22 4.52 16.56
CA LEU A 89 -3.54 5.20 17.66
C LEU A 89 -2.45 4.28 18.21
N ASN A 90 -1.24 4.40 17.69
CA ASN A 90 -0.09 3.61 18.12
C ASN A 90 0.83 4.42 19.03
N ILE A 91 1.30 3.79 20.09
CA ILE A 91 2.31 4.29 21.01
C ILE A 91 3.48 3.30 20.94
N LEU A 92 4.65 3.77 20.58
CA LEU A 92 5.87 3.01 20.58
C LEU A 92 6.68 3.37 21.83
N LEU A 93 7.05 2.34 22.60
CA LEU A 93 7.86 2.47 23.81
C LEU A 93 9.23 1.86 23.56
N ASP A 94 10.28 2.61 23.81
CA ASP A 94 11.65 2.12 23.77
C ASP A 94 11.94 1.12 24.94
N GLU A 95 13.15 0.58 24.99
CA GLU A 95 13.60 -0.36 26.02
C GLU A 95 13.52 0.21 27.45
N ASN A 96 13.50 1.53 27.59
CA ASN A 96 13.38 2.24 28.86
C ASN A 96 11.92 2.63 29.17
N GLY A 97 10.95 2.24 28.34
CA GLY A 97 9.55 2.60 28.46
C GLY A 97 9.24 4.05 28.12
N LYS A 98 10.14 4.74 27.38
CA LYS A 98 9.93 6.10 26.90
C LYS A 98 9.15 6.04 25.57
N ILE A 99 8.16 6.92 25.43
CA ILE A 99 7.40 7.05 24.18
C ILE A 99 8.31 7.63 23.09
N ARG A 100 8.26 7.05 21.91
CA ARG A 100 8.88 7.61 20.71
C ARG A 100 8.20 8.93 20.37
N GLU A 101 8.96 10.04 20.57
CA GLU A 101 8.41 11.40 20.41
C GLU A 101 8.22 11.78 18.94
N GLU A 102 9.00 11.20 18.05
CA GLU A 102 8.98 11.40 16.59
C GLU A 102 7.61 11.10 15.97
N ASP A 103 6.84 10.16 16.55
CA ASP A 103 5.48 9.83 16.09
C ASP A 103 4.40 10.86 16.48
N TRP A 104 4.75 11.93 17.22
CA TRP A 104 3.80 12.87 17.85
C TRP A 104 4.23 14.32 17.82
N ASN A 105 5.34 14.67 17.18
CA ASN A 105 5.95 16.01 17.23
C ASN A 105 5.48 16.93 16.09
N GLU A 106 5.05 16.36 14.95
CA GLU A 106 4.65 17.11 13.78
C GLU A 106 3.12 17.11 13.56
N LYS A 107 2.62 18.08 12.76
CA LYS A 107 1.19 18.16 12.41
C LYS A 107 0.76 17.01 11.52
N MET A 108 1.66 16.51 10.69
CA MET A 108 1.39 15.39 9.77
C MET A 108 1.23 14.07 10.52
N ASP A 109 1.88 13.89 11.68
CA ASP A 109 1.73 12.70 12.53
C ASP A 109 0.29 12.47 12.99
N TYR A 110 -0.47 13.56 13.15
CA TYR A 110 -1.90 13.44 13.50
C TYR A 110 -2.74 12.87 12.35
N LEU A 111 -2.33 13.04 11.09
CA LEU A 111 -2.98 12.37 9.96
C LEU A 111 -2.71 10.87 9.98
N ASP A 112 -1.55 10.43 10.46
CA ASP A 112 -1.20 9.02 10.61
C ASP A 112 -2.05 8.29 11.66
N LYS A 113 -2.76 9.03 12.50
CA LYS A 113 -3.72 8.46 13.44
C LYS A 113 -5.08 8.18 12.79
N VAL A 114 -5.32 8.66 11.57
CA VAL A 114 -6.49 8.33 10.78
C VAL A 114 -6.17 7.12 9.90
N TYR A 115 -6.77 5.97 10.19
CA TYR A 115 -6.62 4.79 9.35
C TYR A 115 -7.45 4.92 8.05
N PHE A 116 -8.72 5.32 8.20
CA PHE A 116 -9.54 5.73 7.08
C PHE A 116 -10.71 6.63 7.51
N ILE A 117 -11.21 7.41 6.55
CA ILE A 117 -12.54 8.02 6.55
C ILE A 117 -13.18 7.62 5.24
N SER A 118 -14.37 7.03 5.27
CA SER A 118 -15.07 6.59 4.06
C SER A 118 -16.53 6.99 4.06
N TRP A 119 -17.09 7.11 2.86
CA TRP A 119 -18.50 7.32 2.63
C TRP A 119 -19.00 6.41 1.52
N GLY A 120 -20.04 5.65 1.80
CA GLY A 120 -20.60 4.68 0.86
C GLY A 120 -19.73 3.44 0.70
N LYS A 121 -20.08 2.63 -0.29
CA LYS A 121 -19.34 1.44 -0.71
C LYS A 121 -18.85 1.60 -2.15
N LYS A 122 -17.72 0.98 -2.49
CA LYS A 122 -17.21 0.96 -3.87
C LYS A 122 -18.25 0.33 -4.81
N GLY A 123 -18.54 1.04 -5.91
CA GLY A 123 -19.62 0.66 -6.83
C GLY A 123 -20.96 1.36 -6.57
N GLU A 124 -21.14 2.04 -5.44
CA GLU A 124 -22.31 2.92 -5.23
C GLU A 124 -22.19 4.21 -6.08
N PRO A 125 -23.30 4.92 -6.34
CA PRO A 125 -23.29 6.16 -7.11
C PRO A 125 -22.36 7.25 -6.59
N PHE A 126 -22.06 7.23 -5.29
CA PHE A 126 -21.05 8.06 -4.66
C PHE A 126 -20.27 7.26 -3.62
N TYR A 127 -18.97 7.19 -3.81
CA TYR A 127 -18.03 6.56 -2.90
C TYR A 127 -16.84 7.47 -2.68
N PHE A 128 -16.40 7.54 -1.45
CA PHE A 128 -15.22 8.29 -1.01
C PHE A 128 -14.46 7.49 0.03
N LYS A 129 -13.15 7.43 -0.06
CA LYS A 129 -12.27 6.90 0.98
C LYS A 129 -10.99 7.72 1.06
N PHE A 130 -10.69 8.22 2.24
CA PHE A 130 -9.43 8.86 2.60
C PHE A 130 -8.67 7.95 3.56
N GLY A 131 -7.34 7.86 3.45
CA GLY A 131 -6.48 7.01 4.27
C GLY A 131 -5.90 5.82 3.50
N GLY A 132 -6.01 4.63 4.08
CA GLY A 132 -5.53 3.40 3.43
C GLY A 132 -6.39 2.99 2.24
N LEU A 133 -5.77 2.76 1.08
CA LEU A 133 -6.38 2.28 -0.15
C LEU A 133 -6.10 0.79 -0.33
N ASP A 134 -7.15 -0.03 -0.41
CA ASP A 134 -6.99 -1.50 -0.45
C ASP A 134 -6.71 -2.05 -1.85
N SER A 135 -7.38 -1.51 -2.87
CA SER A 135 -7.23 -1.97 -4.26
C SER A 135 -7.92 -0.98 -5.19
N THR A 136 -7.17 -0.10 -5.83
CA THR A 136 -7.69 0.93 -6.74
C THR A 136 -7.37 0.59 -8.18
N THR A 137 -8.39 0.64 -9.03
CA THR A 137 -8.26 0.39 -10.47
C THR A 137 -9.00 1.50 -11.21
N LEU A 138 -8.38 2.10 -12.22
CA LEU A 138 -9.00 3.08 -13.11
C LEU A 138 -9.46 2.38 -14.39
N GLY A 139 -10.74 2.48 -14.69
CA GLY A 139 -11.36 1.84 -15.85
C GLY A 139 -11.17 0.33 -15.86
N TYR A 140 -10.58 -0.21 -16.94
CA TYR A 140 -10.28 -1.64 -17.06
C TYR A 140 -8.85 -2.00 -16.66
N GLY A 141 -8.07 -1.04 -16.14
CA GLY A 141 -6.78 -1.30 -15.49
C GLY A 141 -5.56 -1.32 -16.42
N ALA A 142 -5.61 -0.66 -17.58
CA ALA A 142 -4.43 -0.58 -18.44
C ALA A 142 -3.30 0.24 -17.82
N ILE A 143 -3.62 1.30 -17.06
CA ILE A 143 -2.65 2.22 -16.45
C ILE A 143 -2.51 1.93 -14.95
N MET A 144 -3.62 1.94 -14.22
CA MET A 144 -3.67 1.68 -12.78
C MET A 144 -4.57 0.47 -12.50
N ARG A 145 -4.00 -0.57 -11.85
CA ARG A 145 -4.70 -1.83 -11.60
C ARG A 145 -4.38 -2.41 -10.24
N GLY A 146 -5.39 -2.45 -9.39
CA GLY A 146 -5.27 -3.05 -8.06
C GLY A 146 -4.30 -2.33 -7.13
N TYR A 147 -3.98 -1.06 -7.40
CA TYR A 147 -3.06 -0.29 -6.59
C TYR A 147 -3.49 -0.26 -5.12
N THR A 148 -2.54 -0.46 -4.22
CA THR A 148 -2.71 -0.30 -2.78
C THR A 148 -1.57 0.51 -2.19
N ASN A 149 -1.86 1.38 -1.23
CA ASN A 149 -0.85 2.09 -0.46
C ASN A 149 -0.62 1.46 0.93
N LEU A 150 -1.18 0.26 1.17
CA LEU A 150 -1.13 -0.44 2.46
C LEU A 150 -0.07 -1.55 2.53
N LEU A 151 0.72 -1.75 1.48
CA LEU A 151 1.61 -2.89 1.42
C LEU A 151 2.69 -2.86 2.51
N GLU A 152 3.20 -1.68 2.84
CA GLU A 152 4.19 -1.46 3.89
C GLU A 152 3.58 -1.08 5.25
N TYR A 153 2.25 -1.04 5.34
CA TYR A 153 1.56 -0.79 6.61
C TYR A 153 1.77 -1.96 7.60
N PRO A 154 2.03 -1.74 8.89
CA PRO A 154 1.97 -0.47 9.62
C PRO A 154 3.30 0.31 9.70
N THR A 155 4.38 -0.20 9.14
CA THR A 155 5.72 0.39 9.23
C THR A 155 5.76 1.76 8.55
N TYR A 156 5.17 1.85 7.35
CA TYR A 156 5.04 3.10 6.62
C TYR A 156 3.57 3.39 6.32
N LYS A 157 3.10 4.57 6.76
CA LYS A 157 1.69 4.97 6.65
C LYS A 157 1.52 6.01 5.57
N ARG A 158 0.72 5.68 4.55
CA ARG A 158 0.34 6.60 3.47
C ARG A 158 -1.11 7.03 3.63
N GLN A 159 -1.36 8.30 3.37
CA GLN A 159 -2.69 8.92 3.44
C GLN A 159 -3.19 9.22 2.03
N GLY A 160 -3.89 8.27 1.45
CA GLY A 160 -4.42 8.37 0.09
C GLY A 160 -5.85 8.87 0.02
N LEU A 161 -6.34 8.98 -1.21
CA LEU A 161 -7.73 9.30 -1.53
C LEU A 161 -8.23 8.41 -2.66
N GLU A 162 -9.42 7.87 -2.51
CA GLU A 162 -10.21 7.29 -3.60
C GLU A 162 -11.58 7.96 -3.61
N LEU A 163 -12.00 8.43 -4.77
CA LEU A 163 -13.31 9.05 -5.00
C LEU A 163 -13.91 8.44 -6.26
N SER A 164 -15.17 8.07 -6.20
CA SER A 164 -15.95 7.60 -7.35
C SER A 164 -17.33 8.24 -7.34
N VAL A 165 -17.72 8.76 -8.48
CA VAL A 165 -19.06 9.27 -8.76
C VAL A 165 -19.58 8.58 -10.00
N ASP A 166 -20.72 7.93 -9.90
CA ASP A 166 -21.37 7.25 -11.01
C ASP A 166 -22.83 7.69 -11.12
N THR A 167 -23.17 8.31 -12.24
CA THR A 167 -24.51 8.77 -12.55
C THR A 167 -25.09 7.98 -13.74
N THR A 168 -26.34 8.25 -14.08
CA THR A 168 -26.97 7.63 -15.23
C THR A 168 -26.24 7.88 -16.56
N TYR A 169 -25.61 9.05 -16.73
CA TYR A 169 -25.03 9.47 -18.02
C TYR A 169 -23.51 9.65 -17.99
N THR A 170 -22.94 9.84 -16.84
CA THR A 170 -21.51 10.13 -16.71
C THR A 170 -20.98 9.67 -15.35
N GLY A 171 -19.67 9.50 -15.25
CA GLY A 171 -19.02 9.24 -13.98
C GLY A 171 -17.58 9.68 -13.97
N MET A 172 -17.00 9.61 -12.79
CA MET A 172 -15.64 10.03 -12.51
C MET A 172 -15.03 9.12 -11.44
N GLU A 173 -13.77 8.79 -11.61
CA GLU A 173 -12.93 8.07 -10.65
C GLU A 173 -11.66 8.89 -10.39
N ILE A 174 -11.22 9.01 -9.16
CA ILE A 174 -9.98 9.71 -8.77
C ILE A 174 -9.26 8.86 -7.74
N ALA A 175 -7.94 8.79 -7.85
CA ALA A 175 -7.05 8.16 -6.88
C ALA A 175 -5.81 9.02 -6.64
N VAL A 176 -5.38 9.12 -5.38
CA VAL A 176 -4.13 9.76 -4.95
C VAL A 176 -3.49 8.84 -3.93
N ASN A 177 -2.18 8.56 -4.05
CA ASN A 177 -1.51 7.59 -3.18
C ASN A 177 -1.25 8.11 -1.76
N ASN A 178 -0.71 9.31 -1.65
CA ASN A 178 -0.23 9.84 -0.37
C ASN A 178 -0.20 11.37 -0.37
N PHE A 179 -1.09 12.00 0.36
CA PHE A 179 -1.11 13.47 0.52
C PHE A 179 0.09 14.02 1.29
N LYS A 180 0.77 13.20 2.11
CA LYS A 180 1.95 13.61 2.86
C LYS A 180 3.09 14.02 1.92
N GLU A 181 3.20 13.39 0.76
CA GLU A 181 4.22 13.71 -0.24
C GLU A 181 4.04 15.08 -0.91
N LEU A 182 2.93 15.78 -0.66
CA LEU A 182 2.74 17.18 -1.07
C LEU A 182 3.45 18.17 -0.13
N ALA A 183 3.85 17.73 1.05
CA ALA A 183 4.66 18.49 2.00
C ALA A 183 6.15 18.14 1.85
N GLY A 184 7.04 18.91 2.49
CA GLY A 184 8.47 18.66 2.49
C GLY A 184 9.20 19.11 1.23
N ARG A 185 10.48 18.74 1.16
CA ARG A 185 11.34 19.04 0.01
C ARG A 185 10.89 18.22 -1.20
N ASN A 186 11.07 18.80 -2.39
CA ASN A 186 10.74 18.16 -3.65
C ASN A 186 9.30 17.57 -3.68
N SER A 187 8.33 18.34 -3.17
CA SER A 187 6.92 17.94 -3.08
C SER A 187 6.42 17.32 -4.38
N ALA A 188 5.83 16.15 -4.27
CA ALA A 188 5.31 15.37 -5.39
C ALA A 188 4.18 14.45 -4.91
N VAL A 189 3.47 13.84 -5.85
CA VAL A 189 2.40 12.88 -5.56
C VAL A 189 2.21 11.96 -6.77
N MET A 190 1.87 10.71 -6.49
CA MET A 190 1.34 9.80 -7.49
C MET A 190 -0.18 9.82 -7.41
N GLY A 191 -0.83 9.86 -8.56
CA GLY A 191 -2.29 9.81 -8.62
C GLY A 191 -2.82 9.74 -10.05
N GLY A 192 -4.13 9.64 -10.15
CA GLY A 192 -4.79 9.56 -11.44
C GLY A 192 -6.29 9.76 -11.34
N GLY A 193 -6.93 9.79 -12.49
CA GLY A 193 -8.37 9.89 -12.58
C GLY A 193 -8.87 9.39 -13.93
N ARG A 194 -10.15 9.11 -13.97
CA ARG A 194 -10.90 8.72 -15.16
C ARG A 194 -12.23 9.46 -15.18
N VAL A 195 -12.61 9.93 -16.34
CA VAL A 195 -13.96 10.43 -16.60
C VAL A 195 -14.58 9.59 -17.71
N TYR A 196 -15.88 9.34 -17.63
CA TYR A 196 -16.58 8.56 -18.63
C TYR A 196 -18.00 9.03 -18.86
N VAL A 197 -18.51 8.73 -20.04
CA VAL A 197 -19.91 9.01 -20.44
C VAL A 197 -20.61 7.71 -20.80
N LYS A 198 -21.91 7.66 -20.56
CA LYS A 198 -22.81 6.58 -20.91
C LYS A 198 -23.85 7.11 -21.92
N PRO A 199 -23.52 7.11 -23.25
CA PRO A 199 -24.46 7.61 -24.26
C PRO A 199 -25.80 6.86 -24.24
N PHE A 200 -25.77 5.59 -23.85
CA PHE A 200 -26.92 4.75 -23.50
C PHE A 200 -26.51 3.76 -22.41
N SER A 201 -27.48 3.18 -21.71
CA SER A 201 -27.27 2.40 -20.49
C SER A 201 -26.23 1.27 -20.60
N ARG A 202 -26.02 0.73 -21.80
CA ARG A 202 -25.10 -0.41 -22.05
C ARG A 202 -23.73 -0.02 -22.57
N LEU A 203 -23.51 1.23 -23.03
CA LEU A 203 -22.22 1.68 -23.56
C LEU A 203 -21.60 2.70 -22.62
N GLN A 204 -20.35 2.46 -22.26
CA GLN A 204 -19.51 3.39 -21.52
C GLN A 204 -18.25 3.72 -22.34
N ILE A 205 -17.92 5.01 -22.42
CA ILE A 205 -16.69 5.48 -23.08
C ILE A 205 -15.98 6.39 -22.10
N GLY A 206 -14.70 6.09 -21.83
CA GLY A 206 -13.91 6.78 -20.81
C GLY A 206 -12.57 7.29 -21.31
N GLY A 207 -12.03 8.27 -20.58
CA GLY A 207 -10.67 8.74 -20.70
C GLY A 207 -10.00 8.76 -19.35
N SER A 208 -8.79 8.25 -19.27
CA SER A 208 -7.99 8.09 -18.05
C SER A 208 -6.67 8.84 -18.15
N PHE A 209 -6.20 9.29 -17.01
CA PHE A 209 -4.86 9.81 -16.82
C PHE A 209 -4.34 9.32 -15.46
N ALA A 210 -3.07 8.90 -15.38
CA ALA A 210 -2.37 8.69 -14.12
C ALA A 210 -0.89 9.02 -14.27
N GLY A 211 -0.28 9.50 -13.19
CA GLY A 211 1.12 9.89 -13.20
C GLY A 211 1.72 9.94 -11.81
N ASP A 212 3.04 9.81 -11.77
CA ASP A 212 3.88 10.09 -10.62
C ASP A 212 4.76 11.31 -10.94
N LEU A 213 4.70 12.31 -10.09
CA LEU A 213 5.46 13.54 -10.27
C LEU A 213 6.91 13.41 -9.82
N ASN A 214 7.23 12.40 -9.01
CA ASN A 214 8.60 12.08 -8.62
C ASN A 214 8.72 10.67 -8.03
N GLU A 215 9.25 9.72 -8.79
CA GLU A 215 9.45 8.34 -8.34
C GLU A 215 10.50 8.23 -7.23
N TYR A 216 11.44 9.16 -7.11
CA TYR A 216 12.41 9.16 -6.01
C TYR A 216 11.77 9.30 -4.62
N LYS A 217 10.50 9.71 -4.54
CA LYS A 217 9.70 9.62 -3.31
C LYS A 217 9.39 8.17 -2.87
N GLY A 218 9.80 7.18 -3.65
CA GLY A 218 9.84 5.77 -3.22
C GLY A 218 11.03 5.46 -2.32
N LEU A 219 12.11 6.25 -2.38
CA LEU A 219 13.22 6.17 -1.44
C LEU A 219 12.77 6.79 -0.13
N ARG A 220 13.03 6.07 0.96
CA ARG A 220 12.72 6.56 2.30
C ARG A 220 13.77 7.58 2.71
N ASP A 221 13.34 8.72 3.21
CA ASP A 221 14.16 9.82 3.71
C ASP A 221 13.40 10.36 4.94
N THR A 222 13.78 9.85 6.13
CA THR A 222 12.99 10.01 7.35
C THR A 222 13.08 11.42 7.91
N ASP A 223 14.22 12.08 7.77
CA ASP A 223 14.46 13.44 8.27
C ASP A 223 14.37 14.54 7.18
N ASP A 224 14.06 14.14 5.92
CA ASP A 224 13.86 15.00 4.73
C ASP A 224 15.10 15.87 4.41
N ASP A 225 16.31 15.35 4.68
CA ASP A 225 17.57 16.06 4.37
C ASP A 225 18.02 15.85 2.90
N GLY A 226 17.38 14.90 2.20
CA GLY A 226 17.59 14.57 0.79
C GLY A 226 18.52 13.39 0.56
N TYR A 227 18.99 12.74 1.61
CA TYR A 227 19.75 11.50 1.55
C TYR A 227 18.88 10.36 2.07
N PRO A 228 18.56 9.35 1.24
CA PRO A 228 17.72 8.24 1.69
C PRO A 228 18.33 7.43 2.82
N ASP A 229 17.46 6.88 3.68
CA ASP A 229 17.81 6.10 4.89
C ASP A 229 18.81 4.96 4.60
N GLU A 230 18.79 4.39 3.38
CA GLU A 230 19.68 3.30 2.97
C GLU A 230 21.15 3.72 2.87
N VAL A 231 21.43 4.99 2.68
CA VAL A 231 22.78 5.55 2.56
C VAL A 231 23.11 6.54 3.68
N ASP A 232 22.12 6.91 4.46
CA ASP A 232 22.25 7.81 5.60
C ASP A 232 22.56 7.00 6.88
N MET A 233 23.67 7.33 7.54
CA MET A 233 24.03 6.72 8.83
C MET A 233 23.25 7.30 10.01
N TYR A 234 22.53 8.40 9.80
CA TYR A 234 21.77 9.13 10.82
C TYR A 234 20.36 9.50 10.35
N PRO A 235 19.56 8.53 9.92
CA PRO A 235 18.30 8.77 9.18
C PRO A 235 17.21 9.51 9.97
N ASP A 236 17.42 9.77 11.25
CA ASP A 236 16.55 10.55 12.13
C ASP A 236 17.10 11.96 12.40
N ASN A 237 18.16 12.42 11.72
CA ASN A 237 18.86 13.66 12.06
C ASN A 237 19.41 14.40 10.84
N ASP A 238 18.72 15.41 10.39
CA ASP A 238 19.00 16.24 9.21
C ASP A 238 20.35 17.02 9.23
N ASP A 239 21.01 17.03 10.37
CA ASP A 239 22.35 17.65 10.54
C ASP A 239 23.49 16.75 10.02
N TYR A 240 23.30 15.42 9.97
CA TYR A 240 24.35 14.44 9.68
C TYR A 240 23.89 13.38 8.69
N VAL A 241 24.75 13.01 7.77
CA VAL A 241 24.57 11.88 6.83
C VAL A 241 25.62 10.80 7.05
N THR A 242 26.87 11.20 7.35
CA THR A 242 28.00 10.30 7.52
C THR A 242 28.61 10.40 8.91
N GLN A 243 29.38 9.36 9.31
CA GLN A 243 30.17 9.45 10.55
C GLN A 243 31.12 10.65 10.52
N ARG A 244 31.63 10.98 9.34
CA ARG A 244 32.56 12.09 9.15
C ARG A 244 31.88 13.44 9.43
N ASP A 245 30.62 13.64 9.00
CA ASP A 245 29.83 14.84 9.31
C ASP A 245 29.57 14.97 10.81
N TYR A 246 29.17 13.87 11.45
CA TYR A 246 28.91 13.83 12.89
C TYR A 246 30.15 14.23 13.70
N TYR A 247 31.31 13.58 13.44
CA TYR A 247 32.53 13.93 14.18
C TYR A 247 33.06 15.32 13.83
N ARG A 248 32.92 15.75 12.56
CA ARG A 248 33.29 17.13 12.16
C ARG A 248 32.56 18.17 13.00
N LYS A 249 31.24 18.07 13.10
CA LYS A 249 30.44 19.00 13.90
C LYS A 249 30.82 18.95 15.37
N LYS A 250 30.97 17.78 15.97
CA LYS A 250 31.37 17.59 17.35
C LYS A 250 32.73 18.22 17.67
N LEU A 251 33.70 18.08 16.81
CA LEU A 251 35.05 18.63 16.98
C LEU A 251 35.05 20.14 16.78
N LEU A 252 34.30 20.66 15.81
CA LEU A 252 34.14 22.13 15.66
C LEU A 252 33.46 22.76 16.88
N ASP A 253 32.40 22.14 17.39
CA ASP A 253 31.65 22.59 18.57
C ASP A 253 32.53 22.55 19.83
N SER A 254 33.56 21.70 19.88
CA SER A 254 34.57 21.68 20.95
C SER A 254 35.59 22.83 20.88
N GLY A 255 35.52 23.65 19.81
CA GLY A 255 36.40 24.81 19.61
C GLY A 255 37.66 24.50 18.79
N MET A 256 37.76 23.36 18.15
CA MET A 256 38.87 23.04 17.24
C MET A 256 38.76 23.88 15.95
N SER A 257 39.90 24.23 15.36
CA SER A 257 39.93 24.89 14.06
C SER A 257 39.59 23.89 12.93
N SER A 258 38.97 24.34 11.83
CA SER A 258 38.61 23.48 10.70
C SER A 258 39.79 22.65 10.19
N ALA A 259 40.98 23.26 10.05
CA ALA A 259 42.18 22.56 9.61
C ALA A 259 42.64 21.45 10.56
N ALA A 260 42.49 21.64 11.88
CA ALA A 260 42.78 20.59 12.86
C ALA A 260 41.75 19.49 12.86
N VAL A 261 40.48 19.84 12.61
CA VAL A 261 39.39 18.87 12.46
C VAL A 261 39.61 18.00 11.21
N ASP A 262 39.94 18.61 10.05
CA ASP A 262 40.19 17.89 8.80
C ASP A 262 41.34 16.88 8.97
N ALA A 263 42.48 17.32 9.57
CA ALA A 263 43.62 16.43 9.84
C ALA A 263 43.23 15.27 10.78
N MET A 264 42.46 15.55 11.84
CA MET A 264 42.05 14.53 12.79
C MET A 264 41.07 13.51 12.16
N LEU A 265 40.16 13.98 11.32
CA LEU A 265 39.23 13.08 10.60
C LEU A 265 39.96 12.19 9.59
N GLU A 266 41.04 12.70 8.98
CA GLU A 266 41.89 11.91 8.07
C GLU A 266 42.63 10.82 8.85
N ASP A 267 43.26 11.19 9.99
CA ASP A 267 43.94 10.23 10.88
C ASP A 267 42.99 9.14 11.41
N LEU A 268 41.74 9.51 11.79
CA LEU A 268 40.73 8.57 12.25
C LEU A 268 40.27 7.61 11.12
N SER A 269 40.14 8.12 9.90
CA SER A 269 39.79 7.36 8.71
C SER A 269 40.88 6.38 8.30
N ASP A 270 42.14 6.85 8.28
CA ASP A 270 43.32 6.03 7.97
C ASP A 270 43.53 4.92 9.02
N ALA A 271 43.17 5.20 10.27
CA ALA A 271 43.17 4.19 11.35
C ALA A 271 41.99 3.21 11.27
N GLY A 272 41.05 3.38 10.33
CA GLY A 272 39.84 2.55 10.19
C GLY A 272 38.83 2.71 11.34
N LEU A 273 38.89 3.82 12.08
CA LEU A 273 38.02 4.11 13.22
C LEU A 273 36.71 4.76 12.78
N ILE A 274 36.71 5.44 11.64
CA ILE A 274 35.52 6.02 11.01
C ILE A 274 35.50 5.65 9.51
N SER A 275 34.34 5.73 8.90
CA SER A 275 34.19 5.53 7.44
C SER A 275 34.94 6.63 6.66
N THR A 276 35.54 6.26 5.54
CA THR A 276 36.10 7.21 4.57
C THR A 276 35.05 7.97 3.79
N LEU A 277 33.79 7.52 3.84
CA LEU A 277 32.67 8.08 3.08
C LEU A 277 32.39 9.53 3.49
N GLU A 278 32.37 10.41 2.52
CA GLU A 278 31.99 11.82 2.71
C GLU A 278 30.56 12.07 2.16
N LYS A 279 29.88 13.05 2.75
CA LYS A 279 28.55 13.50 2.25
C LYS A 279 28.57 13.85 0.76
N GLY A 280 29.69 14.37 0.26
CA GLY A 280 29.89 14.71 -1.14
C GLY A 280 30.00 13.51 -2.10
N ASP A 281 30.23 12.31 -1.59
CA ASP A 281 30.28 11.07 -2.35
C ASP A 281 28.88 10.48 -2.58
N LEU A 282 27.92 10.92 -1.80
CA LEU A 282 26.54 10.47 -1.84
C LEU A 282 25.70 11.39 -2.72
N ARG A 283 24.72 10.79 -3.40
CA ARG A 283 23.79 11.54 -4.24
C ARG A 283 22.64 12.07 -3.41
N ASN A 284 22.43 13.38 -3.43
CA ASN A 284 21.30 14.03 -2.81
C ASN A 284 20.11 14.09 -3.79
N TYR A 285 18.95 13.64 -3.34
CA TYR A 285 17.73 13.56 -4.17
C TYR A 285 16.72 14.69 -3.87
N SER A 286 17.04 15.65 -2.99
CA SER A 286 16.10 16.71 -2.62
C SER A 286 15.61 17.56 -3.79
N ASP A 287 16.43 17.76 -4.83
CA ASP A 287 16.08 18.56 -6.01
C ASP A 287 15.86 17.72 -7.28
N GLU A 288 16.03 16.40 -7.19
CA GLU A 288 15.90 15.51 -8.33
C GLU A 288 14.46 15.03 -8.55
N ARG A 289 14.09 14.80 -9.81
CA ARG A 289 12.76 14.31 -10.17
C ARG A 289 12.81 13.24 -11.27
N SER A 290 12.22 12.10 -10.98
CA SER A 290 11.85 11.09 -11.97
C SER A 290 10.33 11.10 -12.14
N ARG A 291 9.84 11.52 -13.30
CA ARG A 291 8.41 11.63 -13.59
C ARG A 291 7.97 10.56 -14.56
N THR A 292 6.80 9.98 -14.29
CA THR A 292 6.08 9.10 -15.20
C THR A 292 4.62 9.53 -15.31
N GLY A 293 4.04 9.30 -16.48
CA GLY A 293 2.65 9.61 -16.72
C GLY A 293 2.10 8.84 -17.91
N PHE A 294 0.81 8.57 -17.87
CA PHE A 294 0.08 7.86 -18.91
C PHE A 294 -1.29 8.49 -19.12
N TRP A 295 -1.76 8.45 -20.34
CA TRP A 295 -3.15 8.70 -20.66
C TRP A 295 -3.75 7.51 -21.39
N GLY A 296 -5.06 7.36 -21.35
CA GLY A 296 -5.74 6.28 -22.03
C GLY A 296 -7.19 6.61 -22.34
N VAL A 297 -7.73 5.82 -23.26
CA VAL A 297 -9.16 5.82 -23.59
C VAL A 297 -9.68 4.39 -23.52
N ASP A 298 -10.93 4.24 -23.14
CA ASP A 298 -11.58 2.94 -23.03
C ASP A 298 -13.02 3.00 -23.51
N ALA A 299 -13.52 1.84 -23.93
CA ALA A 299 -14.91 1.63 -24.24
C ALA A 299 -15.36 0.26 -23.73
N GLY A 300 -16.52 0.19 -23.12
CA GLY A 300 -17.14 -1.03 -22.64
C GLY A 300 -18.59 -1.11 -23.05
N LEU A 301 -19.01 -2.29 -23.52
CA LEU A 301 -20.38 -2.57 -23.94
C LEU A 301 -20.91 -3.76 -23.13
N LYS A 302 -21.98 -3.54 -22.38
CA LYS A 302 -22.72 -4.57 -21.67
C LYS A 302 -23.63 -5.31 -22.66
N LEU A 303 -23.25 -6.54 -23.04
CA LEU A 303 -24.00 -7.37 -23.97
C LEU A 303 -25.22 -8.02 -23.30
N VAL A 304 -25.01 -8.52 -22.08
CA VAL A 304 -26.08 -9.08 -21.25
C VAL A 304 -26.10 -8.27 -19.95
N ASP A 305 -27.28 -7.89 -19.52
CA ASP A 305 -27.54 -7.11 -18.31
C ASP A 305 -28.77 -7.71 -17.64
N SER A 306 -28.57 -8.56 -16.64
CA SER A 306 -29.64 -9.20 -15.89
C SER A 306 -29.33 -9.23 -14.41
N ASP A 307 -30.32 -9.49 -13.57
CA ASP A 307 -30.17 -9.48 -12.11
C ASP A 307 -29.14 -10.49 -11.59
N PHE A 308 -28.86 -11.55 -12.35
CA PHE A 308 -27.92 -12.59 -11.92
C PHE A 308 -26.69 -12.71 -12.81
N PHE A 309 -26.77 -12.37 -14.09
CA PHE A 309 -25.70 -12.62 -15.07
C PHE A 309 -25.45 -11.39 -15.92
N ASP A 310 -24.22 -10.89 -15.89
CA ASP A 310 -23.74 -9.83 -16.76
C ASP A 310 -22.62 -10.33 -17.67
N LEU A 311 -22.63 -9.85 -18.92
CA LEU A 311 -21.56 -10.08 -19.89
C LEU A 311 -21.16 -8.74 -20.51
N ASP A 312 -19.94 -8.34 -20.23
CA ASP A 312 -19.33 -7.12 -20.78
C ASP A 312 -18.22 -7.46 -21.76
N ILE A 313 -18.13 -6.73 -22.84
CA ILE A 313 -16.95 -6.67 -23.70
C ILE A 313 -16.34 -5.27 -23.61
N TYR A 314 -15.01 -5.20 -23.65
CA TYR A 314 -14.31 -3.92 -23.55
C TYR A 314 -13.05 -3.87 -24.39
N SER A 315 -12.60 -2.64 -24.63
CA SER A 315 -11.33 -2.32 -25.24
C SER A 315 -10.72 -1.10 -24.58
N GLN A 316 -9.40 -1.02 -24.54
CA GLN A 316 -8.69 0.14 -24.03
C GLN A 316 -7.39 0.37 -24.81
N PHE A 317 -7.01 1.64 -24.92
CA PHE A 317 -5.74 2.09 -25.46
C PHE A 317 -5.11 3.03 -24.44
N SER A 318 -3.81 2.89 -24.21
CA SER A 318 -3.06 3.76 -23.31
C SER A 318 -1.69 4.08 -23.89
N LYS A 319 -1.19 5.28 -23.60
CA LYS A 319 0.11 5.75 -24.05
C LYS A 319 0.88 6.44 -22.92
N SER A 320 2.18 6.19 -22.85
CA SER A 320 3.10 6.92 -21.98
C SER A 320 3.26 8.38 -22.44
N LEU A 321 3.46 9.28 -21.49
CA LEU A 321 3.78 10.69 -21.73
C LEU A 321 5.28 10.97 -21.72
N ASN A 322 6.07 10.04 -21.19
CA ASN A 322 7.49 10.21 -20.95
C ASN A 322 8.36 9.32 -21.85
N THR A 323 7.70 8.42 -22.58
CA THR A 323 8.30 7.52 -23.58
C THR A 323 7.37 7.42 -24.79
N ASP A 324 7.79 6.73 -25.84
CA ASP A 324 6.92 6.47 -27.00
C ASP A 324 6.00 5.26 -26.81
N GLY A 325 6.06 4.60 -25.65
CA GLY A 325 5.35 3.38 -25.33
C GLY A 325 3.84 3.51 -25.35
N TRP A 326 3.17 2.48 -25.87
CA TRP A 326 1.71 2.33 -25.89
C TRP A 326 1.28 0.91 -25.62
N GLY A 327 0.06 0.76 -25.08
CA GLY A 327 -0.59 -0.51 -24.85
C GLY A 327 -2.03 -0.52 -25.39
N PHE A 328 -2.44 -1.66 -25.92
CA PHE A 328 -3.77 -1.86 -26.47
C PHE A 328 -4.37 -3.19 -25.98
N THR A 329 -5.62 -3.15 -25.57
CA THR A 329 -6.41 -4.32 -25.15
C THR A 329 -7.66 -4.42 -26.02
N ALA A 330 -7.82 -5.52 -26.75
CA ALA A 330 -9.05 -5.88 -27.45
C ALA A 330 -8.96 -7.30 -28.03
N PRO A 331 -9.97 -8.18 -27.87
CA PRO A 331 -11.12 -7.94 -26.98
C PRO A 331 -10.77 -8.19 -25.51
N GLY A 332 -11.46 -7.47 -24.61
CA GLY A 332 -11.59 -7.85 -23.22
C GLY A 332 -13.00 -8.35 -22.95
N ILE A 333 -13.15 -9.35 -22.11
CA ILE A 333 -14.43 -9.95 -21.72
C ILE A 333 -14.49 -10.00 -20.20
N ARG A 334 -15.64 -9.65 -19.65
CA ARG A 334 -15.95 -9.81 -18.21
C ARG A 334 -17.30 -10.49 -18.08
N ILE A 335 -17.36 -11.51 -17.25
CA ILE A 335 -18.54 -12.25 -16.89
C ILE A 335 -18.73 -12.14 -15.39
N THR A 336 -19.90 -11.68 -14.97
CA THR A 336 -20.27 -11.62 -13.54
C THR A 336 -21.51 -12.46 -13.34
N ALA A 337 -21.53 -13.31 -12.32
CA ALA A 337 -22.71 -14.08 -11.93
C ALA A 337 -23.07 -13.80 -10.48
N GLY A 338 -24.06 -12.94 -10.30
CA GLY A 338 -24.50 -12.43 -9.02
C GLY A 338 -23.35 -11.85 -8.21
N SER A 339 -23.33 -12.09 -6.91
CA SER A 339 -22.20 -11.78 -6.03
C SER A 339 -21.21 -12.95 -5.89
N ILE A 340 -21.41 -14.06 -6.62
CA ILE A 340 -20.68 -15.32 -6.42
C ILE A 340 -19.35 -15.32 -7.13
N PHE A 341 -19.31 -14.96 -8.41
CA PHE A 341 -18.06 -14.93 -9.16
C PHE A 341 -18.02 -13.85 -10.24
N GLU A 342 -16.83 -13.38 -10.52
CA GLU A 342 -16.46 -12.57 -11.67
C GLU A 342 -15.28 -13.25 -12.35
N ILE A 343 -15.36 -13.44 -13.67
CA ILE A 343 -14.27 -13.92 -14.52
C ILE A 343 -14.02 -12.87 -15.59
N TYR A 344 -12.77 -12.58 -15.85
CA TYR A 344 -12.38 -11.65 -16.92
C TYR A 344 -11.13 -12.16 -17.63
N ALA A 345 -11.05 -11.85 -18.90
CA ALA A 345 -9.87 -12.11 -19.71
C ALA A 345 -9.75 -11.07 -20.80
N ASP A 346 -8.52 -10.71 -21.14
CA ASP A 346 -8.26 -9.80 -22.24
C ASP A 346 -6.99 -10.18 -23.02
N TYR A 347 -7.02 -9.92 -24.31
CA TYR A 347 -5.84 -9.91 -25.16
C TYR A 347 -5.16 -8.56 -25.07
N ARG A 348 -3.83 -8.57 -24.95
CA ARG A 348 -2.98 -7.40 -24.78
C ARG A 348 -1.89 -7.35 -25.82
N GLN A 349 -1.59 -6.15 -26.26
CA GLN A 349 -0.43 -5.84 -27.08
C GLN A 349 0.20 -4.54 -26.60
N GLN A 350 1.52 -4.53 -26.45
CA GLN A 350 2.28 -3.33 -26.09
C GLN A 350 3.47 -3.14 -27.04
N SER A 351 3.83 -1.88 -27.23
CA SER A 351 5.10 -1.49 -27.86
C SER A 351 6.23 -1.56 -26.84
N ASP A 352 7.45 -1.32 -27.31
CA ASP A 352 8.57 -1.01 -26.41
C ASP A 352 8.17 0.12 -25.46
N GLU A 353 8.81 0.16 -24.30
CA GLU A 353 8.64 1.21 -23.28
C GLU A 353 7.20 1.37 -22.75
N PHE A 354 6.44 0.28 -22.71
CA PHE A 354 5.12 0.24 -22.08
C PHE A 354 4.96 -0.98 -21.17
N ILE A 355 4.30 -0.81 -20.01
CA ILE A 355 3.96 -1.87 -19.07
C ILE A 355 2.50 -1.70 -18.67
N PHE A 356 1.67 -2.75 -18.90
CA PHE A 356 0.29 -2.77 -18.43
C PHE A 356 0.20 -2.77 -16.91
N GLY A 357 -0.74 -1.96 -16.37
CA GLY A 357 -0.90 -1.83 -14.93
C GLY A 357 0.36 -1.27 -14.26
N TYR A 358 0.99 -0.27 -14.85
CA TYR A 358 2.21 0.34 -14.34
C TYR A 358 2.06 0.74 -12.86
N TYR A 359 0.93 1.36 -12.49
CA TYR A 359 0.58 1.62 -11.10
C TYR A 359 -0.24 0.45 -10.57
N ASN A 360 0.43 -0.52 -9.95
CA ASN A 360 -0.14 -1.78 -9.46
C ASN A 360 -0.02 -1.91 -7.93
N ASP A 361 -0.35 -3.05 -7.42
CA ASP A 361 -0.29 -3.39 -6.00
C ASP A 361 1.12 -3.38 -5.38
N THR A 362 2.18 -3.59 -6.17
CA THR A 362 3.58 -3.50 -5.72
C THR A 362 4.27 -2.19 -6.09
N TYR A 363 3.51 -1.21 -6.63
CA TYR A 363 4.10 0.01 -7.16
C TYR A 363 5.01 0.73 -6.18
N ASP A 364 4.56 0.92 -4.93
CA ASP A 364 5.32 1.67 -3.94
C ASP A 364 6.65 1.00 -3.55
N LEU A 365 6.71 -0.35 -3.57
CA LEU A 365 7.96 -1.10 -3.36
C LEU A 365 8.92 -1.06 -4.56
N GLU A 366 8.38 -0.83 -5.76
CA GLU A 366 9.15 -0.82 -7.01
C GLU A 366 9.43 0.60 -7.52
N ARG A 367 8.84 1.62 -6.90
CA ARG A 367 8.83 3.02 -7.32
C ARG A 367 10.26 3.56 -7.49
N ALA A 368 11.10 3.38 -6.48
CA ALA A 368 12.54 3.58 -6.52
C ALA A 368 13.20 2.74 -5.43
N LYS A 369 14.35 2.17 -5.72
CA LYS A 369 15.13 1.41 -4.74
C LYS A 369 16.62 1.48 -5.05
N TYR A 370 17.44 1.31 -4.03
CA TYR A 370 18.86 1.07 -4.20
C TYR A 370 19.13 -0.35 -4.69
N VAL A 371 20.11 -0.50 -5.55
CA VAL A 371 20.59 -1.79 -6.07
C VAL A 371 22.10 -1.76 -6.01
N ASP A 372 22.72 -2.84 -5.54
CA ASP A 372 24.17 -3.05 -5.61
C ASP A 372 24.56 -3.56 -7.01
N ASP A 373 25.61 -3.00 -7.61
CA ASP A 373 26.16 -3.47 -8.89
C ASP A 373 26.99 -4.76 -8.78
N GLY A 374 27.03 -5.40 -7.61
CA GLY A 374 27.85 -6.57 -7.30
C GLY A 374 29.31 -6.24 -6.96
N SER A 375 29.68 -4.97 -6.96
CA SER A 375 31.01 -4.47 -6.58
C SER A 375 30.96 -3.62 -5.30
N GLY A 376 29.77 -3.53 -4.68
CA GLY A 376 29.52 -2.71 -3.50
C GLY A 376 29.16 -1.26 -3.81
N ASN A 377 28.93 -0.90 -5.10
CA ASN A 377 28.46 0.42 -5.46
C ASN A 377 26.93 0.43 -5.54
N LEU A 378 26.30 1.24 -4.69
CA LEU A 378 24.86 1.42 -4.68
C LEU A 378 24.44 2.46 -5.73
N TYR A 379 23.42 2.12 -6.52
CA TYR A 379 22.77 3.05 -7.44
C TYR A 379 21.25 2.90 -7.36
N VAL A 380 20.54 3.97 -7.67
CA VAL A 380 19.07 3.97 -7.63
C VAL A 380 18.50 3.52 -8.96
N VAL A 381 17.59 2.57 -8.91
CA VAL A 381 16.74 2.12 -10.02
C VAL A 381 15.31 2.54 -9.73
N THR A 382 14.70 3.26 -10.68
CA THR A 382 13.29 3.62 -10.62
C THR A 382 12.42 2.65 -11.44
N LYS A 383 11.13 2.64 -11.19
CA LYS A 383 10.19 1.87 -12.03
C LYS A 383 10.16 2.39 -13.47
N LYS A 384 10.47 3.66 -13.69
CA LYS A 384 10.66 4.25 -15.02
C LYS A 384 11.85 3.65 -15.78
N ASP A 385 12.90 3.25 -15.10
CA ASP A 385 14.03 2.59 -15.76
C ASP A 385 13.61 1.19 -16.25
N LYS A 386 12.81 0.47 -15.46
CA LYS A 386 12.17 -0.78 -15.91
C LYS A 386 11.21 -0.54 -17.08
N LEU A 387 10.45 0.56 -17.08
CA LEU A 387 9.58 0.96 -18.20
C LEU A 387 10.37 1.16 -19.50
N LYS A 388 11.50 1.86 -19.45
CA LYS A 388 12.38 2.07 -20.60
C LYS A 388 13.03 0.79 -21.12
N ALA A 389 13.21 -0.19 -20.25
CA ALA A 389 13.74 -1.50 -20.61
C ALA A 389 12.67 -2.47 -21.14
N ALA A 390 11.38 -2.11 -21.02
CA ALA A 390 10.29 -2.95 -21.50
C ALA A 390 10.30 -3.04 -23.03
N ILE A 391 10.12 -4.24 -23.55
CA ILE A 391 10.14 -4.53 -25.00
C ILE A 391 8.74 -4.84 -25.52
N ALA A 392 8.54 -4.58 -26.82
CA ALA A 392 7.28 -4.87 -27.50
C ALA A 392 6.87 -6.33 -27.31
N SER A 393 5.65 -6.54 -26.88
CA SER A 393 5.14 -7.86 -26.55
C SER A 393 3.62 -7.96 -26.76
N ARG A 394 3.12 -9.18 -26.77
CA ARG A 394 1.68 -9.47 -26.84
C ARG A 394 1.35 -10.73 -26.08
N GLY A 395 0.14 -10.81 -25.59
CA GLY A 395 -0.27 -11.93 -24.80
C GLY A 395 -1.68 -11.78 -24.25
N TYR A 396 -1.88 -12.29 -23.07
CA TYR A 396 -3.19 -12.26 -22.42
C TYR A 396 -3.06 -12.04 -20.92
N MET A 397 -4.14 -11.54 -20.37
CA MET A 397 -4.37 -11.53 -18.92
C MET A 397 -5.73 -12.17 -18.66
N ALA A 398 -5.79 -12.98 -17.62
CA ALA A 398 -7.04 -13.57 -17.14
C ALA A 398 -7.08 -13.51 -15.61
N GLY A 399 -8.28 -13.38 -15.08
CA GLY A 399 -8.49 -13.39 -13.64
C GLY A 399 -9.88 -13.82 -13.26
N MET A 400 -10.00 -14.14 -11.97
CA MET A 400 -11.27 -14.51 -11.36
C MET A 400 -11.37 -13.95 -9.95
N LYS A 401 -12.59 -13.63 -9.55
CA LYS A 401 -12.96 -13.36 -8.16
C LYS A 401 -14.07 -14.34 -7.77
N LEU A 402 -13.97 -14.88 -6.57
CA LEU A 402 -14.92 -15.79 -5.99
C LEU A 402 -15.39 -15.23 -4.65
N ASN A 403 -16.70 -15.24 -4.43
CA ASN A 403 -17.30 -14.98 -3.13
C ASN A 403 -18.35 -16.08 -2.86
N PHE A 404 -17.91 -17.13 -2.21
CA PHE A 404 -18.78 -18.25 -1.91
C PHE A 404 -19.54 -18.00 -0.59
N PHE A 405 -20.74 -17.43 -0.74
CA PHE A 405 -21.68 -17.12 0.36
C PHE A 405 -21.03 -16.36 1.53
N ASN A 406 -20.06 -15.52 1.26
CA ASN A 406 -19.25 -14.83 2.25
C ASN A 406 -18.45 -15.73 3.22
N PHE A 407 -18.42 -17.04 3.01
CA PHE A 407 -17.59 -17.97 3.79
C PHE A 407 -16.15 -17.95 3.29
N ILE A 408 -15.98 -18.00 1.98
CA ILE A 408 -14.68 -18.00 1.32
C ILE A 408 -14.69 -16.92 0.22
N THR A 409 -13.71 -16.05 0.27
CA THR A 409 -13.44 -15.12 -0.83
C THR A 409 -12.09 -15.44 -1.45
N GLY A 410 -12.02 -15.37 -2.77
CA GLY A 410 -10.79 -15.65 -3.50
C GLY A 410 -10.63 -14.72 -4.68
N LYS A 411 -9.37 -14.44 -5.02
CA LYS A 411 -8.96 -13.69 -6.21
C LYS A 411 -7.74 -14.36 -6.81
N ALA A 412 -7.73 -14.54 -8.12
CA ALA A 412 -6.56 -15.00 -8.85
C ALA A 412 -6.46 -14.23 -10.16
N GLU A 413 -5.24 -13.82 -10.51
CA GLU A 413 -4.92 -13.16 -11.78
C GLU A 413 -3.63 -13.74 -12.34
N TYR A 414 -3.59 -13.95 -13.65
CA TYR A 414 -2.40 -14.36 -14.39
C TYR A 414 -2.28 -13.54 -15.66
N GLN A 415 -1.06 -13.06 -15.92
CA GLN A 415 -0.67 -12.40 -17.16
C GLN A 415 0.51 -13.14 -17.78
N ASP A 416 0.51 -13.29 -19.09
CA ASP A 416 1.65 -13.75 -19.88
C ASP A 416 1.67 -13.01 -21.22
N MET A 417 2.70 -12.19 -21.42
CA MET A 417 2.90 -11.36 -22.60
C MET A 417 3.91 -11.97 -23.59
N ASN A 418 4.32 -13.22 -23.39
CA ASN A 418 5.38 -13.86 -24.18
C ASN A 418 4.84 -14.57 -25.45
N TRP A 419 3.63 -14.28 -25.89
CA TRP A 419 3.03 -14.97 -27.03
C TRP A 419 3.80 -14.71 -28.34
N GLY A 420 4.37 -15.78 -28.89
CA GLY A 420 5.16 -15.76 -30.13
C GLY A 420 6.55 -15.18 -29.98
N LYS A 421 7.08 -15.09 -28.77
CA LYS A 421 8.48 -14.78 -28.50
C LYS A 421 9.31 -16.06 -28.43
N GLU A 422 10.50 -16.05 -28.98
CA GLU A 422 11.48 -17.15 -28.88
C GLU A 422 12.23 -17.08 -27.53
N GLU A 423 12.48 -15.87 -27.02
CA GLU A 423 13.07 -15.61 -25.74
C GLU A 423 12.01 -15.13 -24.73
N GLU A 424 12.09 -15.60 -23.50
CA GLU A 424 11.22 -15.12 -22.43
C GLU A 424 11.62 -13.69 -22.03
N ILE A 425 10.62 -12.89 -21.71
CA ILE A 425 10.78 -11.49 -21.28
C ILE A 425 10.14 -11.30 -19.90
N ASN A 426 10.57 -10.28 -19.19
CA ASN A 426 10.05 -9.94 -17.86
C ASN A 426 8.63 -9.36 -17.92
N ASP A 427 7.63 -10.18 -18.28
CA ASP A 427 6.26 -9.70 -18.49
C ASP A 427 5.18 -10.74 -18.09
N LYS A 428 5.55 -11.69 -17.22
CA LYS A 428 4.61 -12.60 -16.57
C LYS A 428 4.28 -12.09 -15.17
N SER A 429 3.00 -12.19 -14.80
CA SER A 429 2.54 -11.82 -13.46
C SER A 429 1.57 -12.87 -12.93
N LEU A 430 1.66 -13.17 -11.64
CA LEU A 430 0.76 -14.06 -10.94
C LEU A 430 0.34 -13.42 -9.61
N LYS A 431 -0.97 -13.38 -9.38
CA LYS A 431 -1.54 -12.90 -8.11
C LYS A 431 -2.56 -13.88 -7.61
N GLY A 432 -2.57 -14.10 -6.32
CA GLY A 432 -3.55 -14.94 -5.65
C GLY A 432 -3.87 -14.40 -4.27
N GLU A 433 -5.13 -14.43 -3.90
CA GLU A 433 -5.62 -14.13 -2.56
C GLU A 433 -6.72 -15.13 -2.22
N LEU A 434 -6.69 -15.67 -1.02
CA LEU A 434 -7.74 -16.51 -0.47
C LEU A 434 -8.00 -16.06 0.97
N ALA A 435 -9.26 -15.84 1.30
CA ALA A 435 -9.67 -15.51 2.66
C ALA A 435 -10.85 -16.37 3.09
N LEU A 436 -10.78 -16.81 4.36
CA LEU A 436 -11.89 -17.37 5.10
C LEU A 436 -12.45 -16.27 5.99
N ASN A 437 -13.74 -16.04 5.86
CA ASN A 437 -14.45 -15.09 6.70
C ASN A 437 -14.75 -15.69 8.08
N GLN A 438 -15.17 -14.84 8.99
CA GLN A 438 -15.41 -15.22 10.38
C GLN A 438 -16.43 -16.37 10.49
N ASN A 439 -16.23 -17.21 11.51
CA ASN A 439 -17.14 -18.29 11.91
C ASN A 439 -17.26 -19.49 10.95
N VAL A 440 -16.39 -19.61 9.93
CA VAL A 440 -16.36 -20.82 9.09
C VAL A 440 -15.76 -22.02 9.82
N LEU A 441 -14.74 -21.76 10.64
CA LEU A 441 -14.09 -22.78 11.47
C LEU A 441 -14.18 -22.39 12.95
N PRO A 442 -14.41 -23.34 13.85
CA PRO A 442 -14.38 -23.08 15.29
C PRO A 442 -13.04 -22.47 15.70
N LEU A 443 -13.07 -21.44 16.53
CA LEU A 443 -11.91 -20.70 17.05
C LEU A 443 -11.11 -19.88 15.99
N VAL A 444 -11.42 -19.99 14.71
CA VAL A 444 -10.77 -19.15 13.67
C VAL A 444 -11.65 -17.93 13.42
N SER A 445 -11.16 -16.76 13.82
CA SER A 445 -11.87 -15.49 13.60
C SER A 445 -11.72 -15.00 12.16
N LYS A 446 -10.55 -15.23 11.56
CA LYS A 446 -10.26 -14.95 10.13
C LYS A 446 -9.01 -15.71 9.70
N ALA A 447 -8.93 -16.01 8.42
CA ALA A 447 -7.69 -16.46 7.80
C ALA A 447 -7.61 -15.87 6.39
N LYS A 448 -6.47 -15.30 6.04
CA LYS A 448 -6.20 -14.72 4.72
C LYS A 448 -4.78 -15.07 4.33
N ALA A 449 -4.60 -15.49 3.08
CA ALA A 449 -3.29 -15.65 2.47
C ALA A 449 -3.28 -14.95 1.12
N TYR A 450 -2.14 -14.35 0.76
CA TYR A 450 -1.96 -13.73 -0.53
C TYR A 450 -0.54 -13.94 -1.05
N TYR A 451 -0.45 -13.95 -2.37
CA TYR A 451 0.78 -14.07 -3.14
C TYR A 451 0.72 -13.15 -4.35
N VAL A 452 1.76 -12.37 -4.57
CA VAL A 452 1.89 -11.46 -5.70
C VAL A 452 3.27 -11.57 -6.29
N GLN A 453 3.35 -11.68 -7.61
CA GLN A 453 4.58 -11.61 -8.37
C GLN A 453 4.28 -10.87 -9.68
N ASN A 454 4.99 -9.78 -9.93
CA ASN A 454 4.76 -8.91 -11.09
C ASN A 454 5.97 -8.85 -12.00
N ASN A 455 5.72 -8.85 -13.32
CA ASN A 455 6.69 -8.54 -14.35
C ASN A 455 7.98 -9.35 -14.23
N VAL A 456 7.86 -10.67 -14.17
CA VAL A 456 8.98 -11.61 -14.11
C VAL A 456 9.14 -12.37 -15.44
N GLU A 457 10.34 -12.81 -15.75
CA GLU A 457 10.63 -13.69 -16.89
C GLU A 457 9.95 -15.05 -16.71
N LYS A 458 10.10 -15.63 -15.52
CA LYS A 458 9.54 -16.92 -15.12
C LYS A 458 8.85 -16.80 -13.78
N ILE A 459 7.65 -17.38 -13.67
CA ILE A 459 7.02 -17.54 -12.36
C ILE A 459 7.84 -18.52 -11.53
N GLN A 460 8.40 -18.04 -10.44
CA GLN A 460 9.20 -18.79 -9.49
C GLN A 460 8.66 -18.55 -8.09
N TRP A 461 8.92 -19.47 -7.16
CA TRP A 461 8.44 -19.33 -5.79
C TRP A 461 8.93 -18.04 -5.09
N LYS A 462 10.15 -17.61 -5.40
CA LYS A 462 10.77 -16.40 -4.84
C LYS A 462 11.49 -15.62 -5.94
N THR A 463 11.23 -14.35 -6.02
CA THR A 463 11.94 -13.35 -6.83
C THR A 463 11.89 -12.02 -6.08
N GLU A 464 12.67 -11.04 -6.46
CA GLU A 464 12.59 -9.68 -5.88
C GLU A 464 11.20 -9.03 -5.98
N SER A 465 10.42 -9.38 -7.00
CA SER A 465 9.04 -8.88 -7.16
C SER A 465 8.00 -9.71 -6.41
N THR A 466 8.43 -10.74 -5.65
CA THR A 466 7.51 -11.59 -4.90
C THR A 466 7.14 -10.92 -3.58
N VAL A 467 5.85 -10.80 -3.36
CA VAL A 467 5.25 -10.39 -2.09
C VAL A 467 4.29 -11.49 -1.65
N MET A 468 4.48 -12.00 -0.46
CA MET A 468 3.57 -12.99 0.11
C MET A 468 3.27 -12.71 1.57
N GLY A 469 2.10 -13.11 2.00
CA GLY A 469 1.74 -12.93 3.40
C GLY A 469 0.37 -13.48 3.74
N GLY A 470 -0.03 -13.20 4.95
CA GLY A 470 -1.33 -13.64 5.43
C GLY A 470 -1.65 -13.13 6.81
N VAL A 471 -2.89 -13.36 7.19
CA VAL A 471 -3.42 -13.08 8.53
C VAL A 471 -4.10 -14.36 9.02
N PHE A 472 -3.81 -14.75 10.25
CA PHE A 472 -4.50 -15.83 10.91
C PHE A 472 -4.99 -15.35 12.29
N GLY A 473 -6.30 -15.35 12.49
CA GLY A 473 -6.94 -14.89 13.71
C GLY A 473 -7.52 -16.04 14.52
N LEU A 474 -7.22 -16.09 15.81
CA LEU A 474 -7.79 -17.01 16.78
C LEU A 474 -8.79 -16.29 17.67
N GLY A 475 -10.04 -16.74 17.69
CA GLY A 475 -11.04 -16.31 18.66
C GLY A 475 -10.71 -16.84 20.06
N VAL A 476 -10.45 -15.95 21.01
CA VAL A 476 -10.08 -16.31 22.39
C VAL A 476 -11.24 -16.12 23.37
N ALA A 477 -12.20 -15.27 23.00
CA ALA A 477 -13.47 -15.07 23.72
C ALA A 477 -14.52 -14.57 22.73
N GLU A 478 -15.78 -14.49 23.15
CA GLU A 478 -16.84 -13.91 22.33
C GLU A 478 -16.50 -12.47 21.97
N GLY A 479 -16.43 -12.16 20.66
CA GLY A 479 -16.05 -10.86 20.15
C GLY A 479 -14.56 -10.49 20.29
N VAL A 480 -13.69 -11.40 20.76
CA VAL A 480 -12.25 -11.12 20.93
C VAL A 480 -11.40 -12.12 20.15
N SER A 481 -10.48 -11.62 19.33
CA SER A 481 -9.50 -12.45 18.61
C SER A 481 -8.08 -11.94 18.78
N ILE A 482 -7.13 -12.88 18.63
CA ILE A 482 -5.71 -12.60 18.47
C ILE A 482 -5.34 -12.89 17.01
N ASP A 483 -4.83 -11.90 16.30
CA ASP A 483 -4.47 -12.00 14.90
C ASP A 483 -2.96 -11.99 14.73
N PHE A 484 -2.46 -12.97 14.01
CA PHE A 484 -1.06 -13.09 13.58
C PHE A 484 -0.97 -12.62 12.14
N ASN A 485 -0.23 -11.55 11.90
CA ASN A 485 0.02 -11.02 10.57
C ASN A 485 1.43 -11.41 10.14
N TYR A 486 1.57 -11.86 8.92
CA TYR A 486 2.83 -12.31 8.34
C TYR A 486 2.99 -11.72 6.95
N PHE A 487 4.11 -11.06 6.72
CA PHE A 487 4.44 -10.39 5.45
C PHE A 487 5.89 -10.68 5.09
N ILE A 488 6.13 -11.08 3.84
CA ILE A 488 7.45 -11.37 3.32
C ILE A 488 7.63 -10.67 1.98
N THR A 489 8.77 -10.01 1.84
CA THR A 489 9.35 -9.56 0.57
C THR A 489 10.76 -10.10 0.43
N PHE A 490 11.32 -9.94 -0.74
CA PHE A 490 12.66 -10.42 -1.07
C PHE A 490 13.47 -9.32 -1.75
N GLU A 491 14.76 -9.33 -1.48
CA GLU A 491 15.72 -8.41 -2.05
C GLU A 491 16.97 -9.20 -2.44
N ASP A 492 17.39 -9.10 -3.71
CA ASP A 492 18.64 -9.71 -4.18
C ASP A 492 19.81 -8.81 -3.76
N LYS A 493 20.35 -9.08 -2.56
CA LYS A 493 21.42 -8.26 -1.97
C LYS A 493 22.76 -8.47 -2.61
N ASN A 494 22.98 -9.65 -3.19
CA ASN A 494 24.26 -10.02 -3.77
C ASN A 494 24.32 -9.82 -5.29
N GLY A 495 23.18 -9.44 -5.93
CA GLY A 495 23.08 -9.13 -7.35
C GLY A 495 23.21 -10.37 -8.27
N ASP A 496 23.05 -11.60 -7.77
CA ASP A 496 23.21 -12.82 -8.56
C ASP A 496 21.94 -13.25 -9.33
N GLY A 497 20.85 -12.50 -9.18
CA GLY A 497 19.55 -12.75 -9.81
C GLY A 497 18.76 -13.88 -9.16
N LYS A 498 19.15 -14.36 -7.96
CA LYS A 498 18.49 -15.44 -7.24
C LYS A 498 18.24 -15.05 -5.79
N ILE A 499 17.11 -15.46 -5.27
CA ILE A 499 16.80 -15.32 -3.84
C ILE A 499 17.10 -16.66 -3.15
N ALA A 500 18.26 -16.78 -2.52
CA ALA A 500 18.74 -18.01 -1.90
C ALA A 500 19.07 -17.85 -0.40
N GLY A 501 19.52 -16.68 0.03
CA GLY A 501 19.93 -16.39 1.40
C GLY A 501 18.78 -16.08 2.35
N ASP A 502 18.97 -16.27 3.65
CA ASP A 502 18.03 -15.78 4.68
C ASP A 502 18.14 -14.26 4.86
N ASP A 503 19.26 -13.67 4.53
CA ASP A 503 19.56 -12.25 4.52
C ASP A 503 18.88 -11.50 3.36
N GLU A 504 18.46 -12.23 2.31
CA GLU A 504 17.69 -11.71 1.17
C GLU A 504 16.17 -11.76 1.40
N ARG A 505 15.74 -12.23 2.56
CA ARG A 505 14.34 -12.31 2.95
C ARG A 505 14.01 -11.29 4.01
N ILE A 506 13.14 -10.34 3.68
CA ILE A 506 12.58 -9.37 4.62
C ILE A 506 11.27 -9.93 5.16
N THR A 507 11.21 -10.18 6.46
CA THR A 507 10.04 -10.74 7.13
C THR A 507 9.53 -9.79 8.19
N ASN A 508 8.26 -9.42 8.11
CA ASN A 508 7.58 -8.65 9.13
C ASN A 508 6.48 -9.54 9.77
N VAL A 509 6.54 -9.68 11.07
CA VAL A 509 5.54 -10.43 11.86
C VAL A 509 4.97 -9.52 12.93
N SER A 510 3.66 -9.42 12.96
CA SER A 510 2.99 -8.66 14.01
C SER A 510 1.83 -9.45 14.60
N VAL A 511 1.57 -9.22 15.88
CA VAL A 511 0.44 -9.79 16.59
C VAL A 511 -0.47 -8.66 17.03
N SER A 512 -1.75 -8.79 16.74
CA SER A 512 -2.77 -7.80 17.12
C SER A 512 -3.94 -8.47 17.80
N THR A 513 -4.62 -7.75 18.67
CA THR A 513 -5.89 -8.20 19.27
C THR A 513 -7.03 -7.37 18.68
N ASN A 514 -8.12 -8.01 18.32
CA ASN A 514 -9.34 -7.34 17.90
C ASN A 514 -10.46 -7.68 18.86
N SER A 515 -11.25 -6.68 19.21
CA SER A 515 -12.43 -6.85 20.07
C SER A 515 -13.63 -6.20 19.41
N ILE A 516 -14.72 -6.94 19.30
CA ILE A 516 -16.01 -6.49 18.78
C ILE A 516 -16.93 -6.36 19.98
N PHE A 517 -17.43 -5.17 20.27
CA PHE A 517 -18.34 -4.89 21.38
C PHE A 517 -19.72 -4.48 20.89
#